data_5432b8c7b7576f951f86da965a3d6bdf
#
_entry.id   5432b8c7b7576f951f86da965a3d6bdf
#
_cell.length_a   1.000
_cell.length_b   1.000
_cell.length_c   1.000
_cell.angle_alpha   90.00
_cell.angle_beta   90.00
_cell.angle_gamma   90.00
#
_symmetry.space_group_name_H-M   'P 1'
#
loop_
_entity.id
_entity.type
_entity.pdbx_description
1 polymer ?
#
loop_
_entity_poly.entity_id
_entity_poly.type
_entity_poly.pdbx_seq_one_letter_code
_entity_poly.pdbx_strand_id
1 'polypeptide(L)'
;MFRSGVGKSYGLGFWGANGHDGIWHIALSESLARGSFNNPVFAGEVIKNYHLGFDILLATVHRLTGISIDSLYFQILPVIFSFLIGILTYKLILLWRGSKSESIWATFFVYFGSSFGFIITYLRDKTITGESMFWSSQSVSTLVNPPFALSLIFILAGLISVLKNKKLLAILCFGVLIQIKAYAGILVLGALLISGNFAVFLGTLLVSVLIFLPFNKEAVSIFTWQPFWYLETMMSYSDRLDWERFYSAMTTYKMGHMWLKGVLAYGIAFVIFIIGNMGLRFFGFYFFLKKHKHDSLLIFILTIILMAVIIPMFFVQKGTPWNTIQFFYYYLFFFSIFAGIVTSWSTTLVKIIIIIFAIFGTWTTLQHYLPPMPQAKITTEELEALRFLERQTQGIVFTYPFDSNKAKEALGNPPRPIYAYDSTAYVSAYTKKDVFLEDEVNLNIMGFDWQTRKTGALLFISNLDIEKGKNFLKDNQIRYLYLVKNASSLFGEYLKLGADDLGLEKIFENKEAIIYEYAKDFGGN
;
A
#
# COMPACT_ATOMS: atom_id res chain seq x y z
N MET A 1 9.16 8.11 1.75
CA MET A 1 8.39 8.47 2.95
C MET A 1 8.90 9.73 3.61
N PHE A 2 10.11 9.83 4.03
CA PHE A 2 10.71 10.93 4.78
C PHE A 2 10.33 12.37 4.37
N ARG A 3 10.11 12.59 3.07
CA ARG A 3 9.73 13.90 2.53
C ARG A 3 8.22 14.16 2.59
N SER A 4 7.41 13.09 2.67
CA SER A 4 5.95 13.21 2.70
C SER A 4 5.48 13.71 4.06
N GLY A 5 4.43 14.53 4.08
CA GLY A 5 3.87 15.09 5.31
C GLY A 5 4.72 16.15 6.01
N VAL A 6 5.88 16.53 5.46
CA VAL A 6 6.72 17.58 6.02
C VAL A 6 6.30 18.94 5.47
N GLY A 7 6.13 19.92 6.36
CA GLY A 7 5.78 21.30 5.99
C GLY A 7 6.83 21.95 5.10
N LYS A 8 6.38 22.53 4.00
CA LYS A 8 7.14 23.29 3.01
C LYS A 8 6.52 24.68 2.86
N SER A 9 7.18 25.56 2.13
CA SER A 9 6.63 26.91 1.84
C SER A 9 5.29 26.88 1.10
N TYR A 10 4.99 25.78 0.40
CA TYR A 10 3.73 25.58 -0.33
C TYR A 10 2.68 24.74 0.43
N GLY A 11 2.95 24.33 1.67
CA GLY A 11 2.11 23.39 2.45
C GLY A 11 2.75 22.02 2.64
N LEU A 12 1.98 20.94 2.51
CA LEU A 12 2.46 19.55 2.64
C LEU A 12 2.65 18.92 1.25
N GLY A 13 3.75 18.20 1.07
CA GLY A 13 4.01 17.46 -0.17
C GLY A 13 3.98 15.94 0.07
N PHE A 14 3.52 15.16 -0.96
CA PHE A 14 3.42 13.71 -0.89
C PHE A 14 4.11 13.05 -2.08
N TRP A 15 5.04 12.13 -1.81
CA TRP A 15 5.84 11.40 -2.80
C TRP A 15 5.37 9.97 -2.95
N GLY A 16 5.29 9.48 -4.20
CA GLY A 16 4.86 8.12 -4.51
C GLY A 16 3.43 7.84 -4.04
N ALA A 17 3.16 6.65 -3.55
CA ALA A 17 1.86 6.23 -3.06
C ALA A 17 1.39 6.95 -1.77
N ASN A 18 2.24 7.78 -1.15
CA ASN A 18 1.91 8.43 0.13
C ASN A 18 0.80 9.47 0.03
N GLY A 19 0.51 9.98 -1.17
CA GLY A 19 -0.63 10.87 -1.40
C GLY A 19 -1.99 10.15 -1.35
N HIS A 20 -2.01 8.83 -1.42
CA HIS A 20 -3.20 8.00 -1.28
C HIS A 20 -3.06 7.03 -0.09
N ASP A 21 -2.24 5.98 -0.18
CA ASP A 21 -2.10 4.96 0.85
C ASP A 21 -1.68 5.52 2.21
N GLY A 22 -0.74 6.49 2.20
CA GLY A 22 -0.28 7.12 3.45
C GLY A 22 -1.38 7.89 4.15
N ILE A 23 -2.17 8.65 3.40
CA ILE A 23 -3.28 9.45 3.93
C ILE A 23 -4.41 8.55 4.45
N TRP A 24 -4.71 7.45 3.75
CA TRP A 24 -5.66 6.45 4.23
C TRP A 24 -5.27 5.90 5.61
N HIS A 25 -4.03 5.45 5.77
CA HIS A 25 -3.55 4.95 7.06
C HIS A 25 -3.58 6.01 8.16
N ILE A 26 -3.33 7.29 7.83
CA ILE A 26 -3.47 8.40 8.79
C ILE A 26 -4.94 8.55 9.21
N ALA A 27 -5.89 8.64 8.27
CA ALA A 27 -7.32 8.79 8.57
C ALA A 27 -7.82 7.65 9.46
N LEU A 28 -7.47 6.41 9.10
CA LEU A 28 -7.85 5.21 9.84
C LEU A 28 -7.26 5.19 11.26
N SER A 29 -5.98 5.52 11.38
CA SER A 29 -5.30 5.57 12.68
C SER A 29 -5.80 6.69 13.57
N GLU A 30 -6.16 7.86 13.02
CA GLU A 30 -6.80 8.95 13.76
C GLU A 30 -8.18 8.54 14.29
N SER A 31 -8.99 7.81 13.49
CA SER A 31 -10.27 7.26 13.94
C SER A 31 -10.07 6.26 15.10
N LEU A 32 -9.16 5.29 14.94
CA LEU A 32 -8.81 4.32 15.97
C LEU A 32 -8.22 4.97 17.22
N ALA A 33 -7.44 6.03 17.08
CA ALA A 33 -6.89 6.80 18.20
C ALA A 33 -7.98 7.51 19.02
N ARG A 34 -9.09 7.88 18.42
CA ARG A 34 -10.27 8.38 19.14
C ARG A 34 -11.09 7.27 19.81
N GLY A 35 -10.74 6.01 19.58
CA GLY A 35 -11.49 4.83 20.07
C GLY A 35 -12.67 4.43 19.19
N SER A 36 -12.75 4.96 17.97
CA SER A 36 -13.82 4.66 17.01
C SER A 36 -13.37 3.57 16.03
N PHE A 37 -14.28 2.63 15.75
CA PHE A 37 -14.17 1.67 14.66
C PHE A 37 -15.08 2.04 13.49
N ASN A 38 -15.62 3.25 13.48
CA ASN A 38 -16.36 3.76 12.33
C ASN A 38 -15.43 3.96 11.13
N ASN A 39 -16.00 3.81 9.94
CA ASN A 39 -15.27 4.09 8.71
C ASN A 39 -15.09 5.60 8.55
N PRO A 40 -13.86 6.12 8.62
CA PRO A 40 -13.62 7.56 8.65
C PRO A 40 -13.96 8.26 7.32
N VAL A 41 -14.03 7.52 6.21
CA VAL A 41 -14.31 8.04 4.86
C VAL A 41 -15.70 7.68 4.34
N PHE A 42 -16.51 7.00 5.17
CA PHE A 42 -17.85 6.57 4.83
C PHE A 42 -18.73 6.60 6.09
N ALA A 43 -19.01 7.81 6.55
CA ALA A 43 -19.66 8.08 7.83
C ALA A 43 -20.97 7.28 8.01
N GLY A 44 -21.21 6.82 9.23
CA GLY A 44 -22.36 5.99 9.58
C GLY A 44 -22.14 4.48 9.43
N GLU A 45 -21.02 4.07 8.84
CA GLU A 45 -20.65 2.67 8.66
C GLU A 45 -19.46 2.26 9.51
N VAL A 46 -19.36 0.98 9.87
CA VAL A 46 -18.24 0.42 10.61
C VAL A 46 -17.20 -0.15 9.63
N ILE A 47 -15.91 -0.06 9.98
CA ILE A 47 -14.83 -0.66 9.19
C ILE A 47 -15.05 -2.16 9.07
N LYS A 48 -15.01 -2.68 7.84
CA LYS A 48 -15.13 -4.11 7.53
C LYS A 48 -14.16 -4.51 6.42
N ASN A 49 -13.86 -5.80 6.33
CA ASN A 49 -13.05 -6.41 5.26
C ASN A 49 -11.67 -5.74 5.07
N TYR A 50 -11.06 -5.29 6.17
CA TYR A 50 -9.76 -4.64 6.17
C TYR A 50 -8.83 -5.16 7.28
N HIS A 51 -7.52 -5.00 7.09
CA HIS A 51 -6.50 -5.41 8.05
C HIS A 51 -6.05 -4.21 8.89
N LEU A 52 -6.43 -4.18 10.16
CA LEU A 52 -6.25 -3.03 11.06
C LEU A 52 -4.98 -3.07 11.92
N GLY A 53 -4.21 -4.17 11.88
CA GLY A 53 -3.14 -4.38 12.87
C GLY A 53 -2.05 -3.32 12.85
N PHE A 54 -1.67 -2.80 11.68
CA PHE A 54 -0.72 -1.71 11.58
C PHE A 54 -1.30 -0.39 12.11
N ASP A 55 -2.55 -0.09 11.79
CA ASP A 55 -3.21 1.16 12.18
C ASP A 55 -3.51 1.20 13.68
N ILE A 56 -3.86 0.05 14.27
CA ILE A 56 -3.98 -0.10 15.73
C ILE A 56 -2.63 0.14 16.42
N LEU A 57 -1.53 -0.38 15.87
CA LEU A 57 -0.19 -0.10 16.39
C LEU A 57 0.12 1.39 16.33
N LEU A 58 -0.16 2.03 15.20
CA LEU A 58 0.09 3.45 14.97
C LEU A 58 -0.73 4.32 15.93
N ALA A 59 -2.03 4.04 16.07
CA ALA A 59 -2.93 4.70 17.00
C ALA A 59 -2.49 4.51 18.47
N THR A 60 -2.05 3.30 18.82
CA THR A 60 -1.56 2.99 20.18
C THR A 60 -0.28 3.77 20.49
N VAL A 61 0.69 3.78 19.60
CA VAL A 61 1.94 4.54 19.79
C VAL A 61 1.63 6.03 19.89
N HIS A 62 0.75 6.57 19.04
CA HIS A 62 0.29 7.95 19.15
C HIS A 62 -0.29 8.27 20.53
N ARG A 63 -1.22 7.45 21.03
CA ARG A 63 -1.84 7.64 22.35
C ARG A 63 -0.85 7.59 23.51
N LEU A 64 0.16 6.72 23.41
CA LEU A 64 1.16 6.56 24.49
C LEU A 64 2.23 7.66 24.48
N THR A 65 2.56 8.20 23.31
CA THR A 65 3.70 9.12 23.17
C THR A 65 3.31 10.56 22.88
N GLY A 66 2.09 10.82 22.41
CA GLY A 66 1.65 12.13 21.93
C GLY A 66 2.27 12.56 20.59
N ILE A 67 3.10 11.71 19.97
CA ILE A 67 3.68 12.01 18.65
C ILE A 67 2.57 11.93 17.60
N SER A 68 2.52 12.90 16.68
CA SER A 68 1.50 12.93 15.64
C SER A 68 1.56 11.70 14.73
N ILE A 69 0.40 11.23 14.25
CA ILE A 69 0.26 10.01 13.45
C ILE A 69 1.01 10.14 12.14
N ASP A 70 0.97 11.30 11.49
CA ASP A 70 1.71 11.58 10.25
C ASP A 70 3.23 11.49 10.46
N SER A 71 3.77 12.04 11.55
CA SER A 71 5.20 11.89 11.90
C SER A 71 5.58 10.46 12.20
N LEU A 72 4.74 9.71 12.90
CA LEU A 72 4.95 8.29 13.14
C LEU A 72 4.96 7.51 11.82
N TYR A 73 3.98 7.75 10.95
CA TYR A 73 3.83 7.03 9.68
C TYR A 73 4.95 7.35 8.69
N PHE A 74 5.25 8.64 8.47
CA PHE A 74 6.18 9.04 7.42
C PHE A 74 7.64 9.08 7.84
N GLN A 75 7.96 9.45 9.09
CA GLN A 75 9.32 9.73 9.51
C GLN A 75 9.91 8.69 10.47
N ILE A 76 9.16 8.29 11.51
CA ILE A 76 9.72 7.53 12.64
C ILE A 76 9.68 6.03 12.40
N LEU A 77 8.49 5.46 12.16
CA LEU A 77 8.34 4.00 12.03
C LEU A 77 9.11 3.41 10.85
N PRO A 78 9.17 4.04 9.66
CA PRO A 78 9.96 3.50 8.55
C PRO A 78 11.44 3.33 8.88
N VAL A 79 12.03 4.25 9.65
CA VAL A 79 13.43 4.16 10.11
C VAL A 79 13.59 2.99 11.07
N ILE A 80 12.73 2.91 12.09
CA ILE A 80 12.77 1.83 13.07
C ILE A 80 12.59 0.48 12.39
N PHE A 81 11.62 0.35 11.48
CA PHE A 81 11.37 -0.90 10.75
C PHE A 81 12.54 -1.28 9.86
N SER A 82 13.15 -0.31 9.19
CA SER A 82 14.34 -0.55 8.37
C SER A 82 15.46 -1.17 9.21
N PHE A 83 15.79 -0.58 10.36
CA PHE A 83 16.81 -1.14 11.27
C PHE A 83 16.43 -2.53 11.80
N LEU A 84 15.17 -2.74 12.21
CA LEU A 84 14.70 -4.01 12.72
C LEU A 84 14.79 -5.13 11.68
N ILE A 85 14.39 -4.86 10.42
CA ILE A 85 14.50 -5.82 9.33
C ILE A 85 15.95 -6.27 9.16
N GLY A 86 16.90 -5.35 9.13
CA GLY A 86 18.32 -5.68 8.99
C GLY A 86 18.86 -6.51 10.16
N ILE A 87 18.60 -6.08 11.39
CA ILE A 87 19.02 -6.78 12.60
C ILE A 87 18.43 -8.19 12.65
N LEU A 88 17.13 -8.33 12.36
CA LEU A 88 16.45 -9.62 12.40
C LEU A 88 16.90 -10.53 11.26
N THR A 89 17.13 -10.01 10.06
CA THR A 89 17.69 -10.79 8.94
C THR A 89 19.08 -11.30 9.31
N TYR A 90 19.96 -10.42 9.79
CA TYR A 90 21.30 -10.81 10.25
C TYR A 90 21.25 -11.91 11.31
N LYS A 91 20.40 -11.73 12.35
CA LYS A 91 20.23 -12.71 13.43
C LYS A 91 19.67 -14.04 12.94
N LEU A 92 18.68 -14.02 12.05
CA LEU A 92 18.08 -15.22 11.49
C LEU A 92 19.14 -16.06 10.77
N ILE A 93 19.90 -15.44 9.87
CA ILE A 93 20.91 -16.14 9.08
C ILE A 93 22.08 -16.63 9.95
N LEU A 94 22.50 -15.83 10.93
CA LEU A 94 23.53 -16.24 11.87
C LEU A 94 23.09 -17.46 12.68
N LEU A 95 21.86 -17.52 13.14
CA LEU A 95 21.32 -18.68 13.87
C LEU A 95 21.14 -19.90 12.95
N TRP A 96 20.75 -19.69 11.71
CA TRP A 96 20.51 -20.78 10.76
C TRP A 96 21.81 -21.36 10.18
N ARG A 97 22.74 -20.47 9.78
CA ARG A 97 23.94 -20.84 9.01
C ARG A 97 25.23 -20.83 9.81
N GLY A 98 25.24 -20.16 10.97
CA GLY A 98 26.43 -19.99 11.80
C GLY A 98 27.52 -19.08 11.21
N SER A 99 27.25 -18.42 10.10
CA SER A 99 28.23 -17.63 9.34
C SER A 99 27.93 -16.13 9.38
N LYS A 100 28.84 -15.35 9.96
CA LYS A 100 28.77 -13.87 9.95
C LYS A 100 28.80 -13.29 8.53
N SER A 101 29.62 -13.89 7.64
CA SER A 101 29.72 -13.43 6.25
C SER A 101 28.41 -13.63 5.51
N GLU A 102 27.79 -14.82 5.60
CA GLU A 102 26.49 -15.08 4.98
C GLU A 102 25.41 -14.12 5.53
N SER A 103 25.43 -13.85 6.84
CA SER A 103 24.49 -12.94 7.50
C SER A 103 24.61 -11.49 6.97
N ILE A 104 25.85 -10.98 6.83
CA ILE A 104 26.10 -9.63 6.31
C ILE A 104 25.61 -9.51 4.86
N TRP A 105 25.96 -10.48 4.00
CA TRP A 105 25.59 -10.44 2.59
C TRP A 105 24.09 -10.64 2.36
N ALA A 106 23.44 -11.50 3.16
CA ALA A 106 21.98 -11.62 3.12
C ALA A 106 21.30 -10.30 3.50
N THR A 107 21.76 -9.65 4.56
CA THR A 107 21.26 -8.33 4.97
C THR A 107 21.51 -7.27 3.90
N PHE A 108 22.67 -7.28 3.26
CA PHE A 108 22.98 -6.37 2.14
C PHE A 108 21.97 -6.53 0.99
N PHE A 109 21.70 -7.77 0.55
CA PHE A 109 20.76 -7.99 -0.56
C PHE A 109 19.31 -7.66 -0.22
N VAL A 110 18.89 -7.78 1.03
CA VAL A 110 17.56 -7.36 1.47
C VAL A 110 17.35 -5.86 1.24
N TYR A 111 18.38 -5.04 1.45
CA TYR A 111 18.31 -3.59 1.23
C TYR A 111 18.62 -3.18 -0.21
N PHE A 112 19.63 -3.76 -0.81
CA PHE A 112 20.20 -3.33 -2.09
C PHE A 112 19.83 -4.25 -3.25
N GLY A 113 18.99 -5.25 -3.02
CA GLY A 113 18.43 -6.03 -4.13
C GLY A 113 17.52 -5.15 -4.98
N SER A 114 17.83 -5.00 -6.25
CA SER A 114 17.09 -4.20 -7.22
C SER A 114 16.71 -5.05 -8.44
N SER A 115 15.79 -4.55 -9.27
CA SER A 115 15.43 -5.14 -10.56
C SER A 115 16.40 -4.71 -11.66
N PHE A 116 16.28 -5.32 -12.85
CA PHE A 116 16.95 -4.84 -14.06
C PHE A 116 16.13 -3.79 -14.82
N GLY A 117 15.14 -3.15 -14.17
CA GLY A 117 14.26 -2.16 -14.79
C GLY A 117 15.00 -0.99 -15.44
N PHE A 118 16.13 -0.53 -14.85
CA PHE A 118 16.94 0.53 -15.42
C PHE A 118 17.53 0.20 -16.80
N ILE A 119 17.71 -1.08 -17.14
CA ILE A 119 18.16 -1.49 -18.48
C ILE A 119 17.05 -1.20 -19.48
N ILE A 120 15.80 -1.52 -19.15
CA ILE A 120 14.64 -1.31 -20.03
C ILE A 120 14.43 0.18 -20.28
N THR A 121 14.42 1.00 -19.22
CA THR A 121 14.23 2.45 -19.37
C THR A 121 15.39 3.10 -20.13
N TYR A 122 16.63 2.60 -19.96
CA TYR A 122 17.75 3.09 -20.75
C TYR A 122 17.62 2.75 -22.23
N LEU A 123 17.19 1.53 -22.57
CA LEU A 123 17.02 1.11 -23.96
C LEU A 123 15.85 1.83 -24.64
N ARG A 124 14.73 1.99 -23.93
CA ARG A 124 13.50 2.58 -24.46
C ARG A 124 13.52 4.11 -24.42
N ASP A 125 13.75 4.67 -23.24
CA ASP A 125 13.51 6.10 -22.95
C ASP A 125 14.81 6.90 -22.81
N LYS A 126 15.98 6.26 -22.89
CA LYS A 126 17.30 6.85 -22.63
C LYS A 126 17.43 7.43 -21.21
N THR A 127 16.63 6.93 -20.28
CA THR A 127 16.68 7.26 -18.86
C THR A 127 17.17 6.06 -18.05
N ILE A 128 17.60 6.29 -16.80
CA ILE A 128 18.03 5.23 -15.90
C ILE A 128 17.11 5.09 -14.68
N THR A 129 15.89 5.60 -14.75
CA THR A 129 14.92 5.63 -13.64
C THR A 129 13.94 4.47 -13.69
N GLY A 130 14.38 3.30 -14.13
CA GLY A 130 13.52 2.13 -14.31
C GLY A 130 13.17 1.44 -13.02
N GLU A 131 12.01 1.73 -12.47
CA GLU A 131 11.55 1.08 -11.27
C GLU A 131 10.76 -0.19 -11.60
N SER A 132 9.48 -0.20 -11.53
CA SER A 132 8.64 -1.41 -11.58
C SER A 132 8.40 -1.96 -12.99
N MET A 133 9.35 -1.87 -13.92
CA MET A 133 9.19 -2.34 -15.31
C MET A 133 8.69 -3.78 -15.39
N PHE A 134 9.06 -4.61 -14.42
CA PHE A 134 8.65 -6.00 -14.30
C PHE A 134 7.64 -6.22 -13.17
N TRP A 135 6.89 -5.21 -12.76
CA TRP A 135 5.87 -5.20 -11.71
C TRP A 135 6.36 -5.08 -10.27
N SER A 136 7.53 -5.53 -9.90
CA SER A 136 7.91 -5.59 -8.48
C SER A 136 9.17 -4.82 -8.13
N SER A 137 9.14 -4.10 -7.02
CA SER A 137 10.32 -3.51 -6.40
C SER A 137 10.25 -3.67 -4.88
N GLN A 138 10.84 -4.76 -4.37
CA GLN A 138 10.80 -5.09 -2.94
C GLN A 138 11.58 -4.08 -2.08
N SER A 139 12.77 -3.66 -2.51
CA SER A 139 13.64 -2.77 -1.72
C SER A 139 12.95 -1.47 -1.35
N VAL A 140 12.29 -0.85 -2.33
CA VAL A 140 11.54 0.40 -2.13
C VAL A 140 10.22 0.14 -1.42
N SER A 141 9.52 -0.94 -1.74
CA SER A 141 8.27 -1.30 -1.08
C SER A 141 8.42 -1.46 0.42
N THR A 142 9.58 -1.92 0.90
CA THR A 142 9.91 -1.97 2.33
C THR A 142 9.89 -0.57 2.98
N LEU A 143 10.22 0.47 2.23
CA LEU A 143 10.28 1.85 2.74
C LEU A 143 8.97 2.61 2.56
N VAL A 144 8.19 2.31 1.51
CA VAL A 144 6.97 3.06 1.16
C VAL A 144 5.68 2.39 1.64
N ASN A 145 5.75 1.16 2.15
CA ASN A 145 4.60 0.40 2.64
C ASN A 145 4.87 -0.12 4.07
N PRO A 146 4.63 0.68 5.11
CA PRO A 146 4.88 0.29 6.50
C PRO A 146 4.20 -1.00 6.95
N PRO A 147 2.94 -1.33 6.56
CA PRO A 147 2.36 -2.64 6.86
C PRO A 147 3.16 -3.81 6.29
N PHE A 148 3.70 -3.68 5.07
CA PHE A 148 4.58 -4.69 4.48
C PHE A 148 5.88 -4.83 5.29
N ALA A 149 6.53 -3.71 5.62
CA ALA A 149 7.76 -3.72 6.43
C ALA A 149 7.54 -4.35 7.81
N LEU A 150 6.43 -4.01 8.48
CA LEU A 150 6.05 -4.58 9.77
C LEU A 150 5.81 -6.09 9.65
N SER A 151 5.16 -6.55 8.58
CA SER A 151 4.94 -7.99 8.36
C SER A 151 6.26 -8.76 8.23
N LEU A 152 7.27 -8.21 7.57
CA LEU A 152 8.61 -8.81 7.49
C LEU A 152 9.25 -8.94 8.88
N ILE A 153 9.11 -7.93 9.73
CA ILE A 153 9.62 -7.96 11.11
C ILE A 153 9.00 -9.13 11.88
N PHE A 154 7.67 -9.28 11.80
CA PHE A 154 6.97 -10.36 12.49
C PHE A 154 7.30 -11.74 11.91
N ILE A 155 7.45 -11.87 10.58
CA ILE A 155 7.91 -13.13 9.98
C ILE A 155 9.31 -13.50 10.47
N LEU A 156 10.26 -12.57 10.43
CA LEU A 156 11.64 -12.80 10.88
C LEU A 156 11.71 -13.13 12.37
N ALA A 157 10.97 -12.39 13.20
CA ALA A 157 10.89 -12.65 14.64
C ALA A 157 10.26 -14.01 14.95
N GLY A 158 9.22 -14.39 14.22
CA GLY A 158 8.58 -15.71 14.30
C GLY A 158 9.54 -16.82 13.93
N LEU A 159 10.29 -16.69 12.82
CA LEU A 159 11.30 -17.69 12.40
C LEU A 159 12.43 -17.83 13.42
N ILE A 160 12.94 -16.73 13.96
CA ILE A 160 13.94 -16.75 15.04
C ILE A 160 13.38 -17.47 16.26
N SER A 161 12.10 -17.27 16.57
CA SER A 161 11.42 -17.91 17.69
C SER A 161 11.27 -19.42 17.49
N VAL A 162 10.95 -19.86 16.26
CA VAL A 162 10.94 -21.28 15.88
C VAL A 162 12.32 -21.91 16.07
N LEU A 163 13.39 -21.29 15.54
CA LEU A 163 14.76 -21.78 15.70
C LEU A 163 15.20 -21.87 17.15
N LYS A 164 14.67 -21.01 18.02
CA LYS A 164 14.93 -21.01 19.47
C LYS A 164 13.95 -21.87 20.28
N ASN A 165 13.10 -22.66 19.64
CA ASN A 165 12.06 -23.48 20.27
C ASN A 165 11.05 -22.69 21.11
N LYS A 166 10.86 -21.38 20.87
CA LYS A 166 9.89 -20.51 21.56
C LYS A 166 8.54 -20.52 20.82
N LYS A 167 7.84 -21.67 20.86
CA LYS A 167 6.63 -21.91 20.07
C LYS A 167 5.54 -20.85 20.28
N LEU A 168 5.25 -20.48 21.53
CA LEU A 168 4.21 -19.48 21.83
C LEU A 168 4.53 -18.13 21.19
N LEU A 169 5.78 -17.66 21.30
CA LEU A 169 6.19 -16.41 20.68
C LEU A 169 6.10 -16.47 19.14
N ALA A 170 6.46 -17.62 18.55
CA ALA A 170 6.30 -17.83 17.11
C ALA A 170 4.82 -17.77 16.69
N ILE A 171 3.92 -18.42 17.45
CA ILE A 171 2.47 -18.40 17.22
C ILE A 171 1.94 -16.98 17.28
N LEU A 172 2.32 -16.20 18.27
CA LEU A 172 1.89 -14.79 18.39
C LEU A 172 2.41 -13.93 17.22
N CYS A 173 3.72 -14.05 16.90
CA CYS A 173 4.30 -13.32 15.79
C CYS A 173 3.63 -13.65 14.44
N PHE A 174 3.35 -14.90 14.18
CA PHE A 174 2.74 -15.33 12.93
C PHE A 174 1.22 -15.07 12.90
N GLY A 175 0.55 -15.27 14.05
CA GLY A 175 -0.91 -15.12 14.15
C GLY A 175 -1.40 -13.71 13.84
N VAL A 176 -0.67 -12.67 14.26
CA VAL A 176 -1.05 -11.28 14.03
C VAL A 176 -0.87 -10.83 12.58
N LEU A 177 -0.14 -11.58 11.76
CA LEU A 177 0.18 -11.21 10.38
C LEU A 177 -1.08 -10.99 9.53
N ILE A 178 -2.12 -11.78 9.75
CA ILE A 178 -3.37 -11.66 8.97
C ILE A 178 -4.00 -10.27 9.11
N GLN A 179 -3.82 -9.61 10.26
CA GLN A 179 -4.31 -8.25 10.52
C GLN A 179 -3.28 -7.16 10.18
N ILE A 180 -1.99 -7.50 10.01
CA ILE A 180 -0.96 -6.55 9.57
C ILE A 180 -0.92 -6.48 8.05
N LYS A 181 -0.88 -7.68 7.39
CA LYS A 181 -0.84 -7.85 5.95
C LYS A 181 -1.37 -9.25 5.60
N ALA A 182 -2.58 -9.32 5.12
CA ALA A 182 -3.25 -10.61 4.85
C ALA A 182 -2.41 -11.55 3.98
N TYR A 183 -1.70 -11.01 2.98
CA TYR A 183 -0.80 -11.80 2.12
C TYR A 183 0.30 -12.51 2.91
N ALA A 184 0.90 -11.84 3.91
CA ALA A 184 1.89 -12.45 4.79
C ALA A 184 1.31 -13.60 5.61
N GLY A 185 0.10 -13.40 6.15
CA GLY A 185 -0.62 -14.43 6.90
C GLY A 185 -0.87 -15.68 6.07
N ILE A 186 -1.36 -15.52 4.84
CA ILE A 186 -1.61 -16.63 3.90
C ILE A 186 -0.31 -17.39 3.59
N LEU A 187 0.76 -16.67 3.24
CA LEU A 187 2.05 -17.28 2.91
C LEU A 187 2.65 -18.07 4.08
N VAL A 188 2.60 -17.47 5.29
CA VAL A 188 3.16 -18.10 6.49
C VAL A 188 2.36 -19.33 6.91
N LEU A 189 1.03 -19.28 6.87
CA LEU A 189 0.21 -20.45 7.17
C LEU A 189 0.52 -21.62 6.21
N GLY A 190 0.58 -21.36 4.90
CA GLY A 190 0.98 -22.38 3.93
C GLY A 190 2.39 -22.92 4.18
N ALA A 191 3.33 -22.04 4.51
CA ALA A 191 4.71 -22.44 4.79
C ALA A 191 4.85 -23.26 6.08
N LEU A 192 4.13 -22.92 7.15
CA LEU A 192 4.11 -23.70 8.40
C LEU A 192 3.56 -25.11 8.19
N LEU A 193 2.49 -25.22 7.40
CA LEU A 193 1.87 -26.50 7.08
C LEU A 193 2.84 -27.42 6.34
N ILE A 194 3.46 -26.91 5.26
CA ILE A 194 4.35 -27.69 4.39
C ILE A 194 5.69 -27.99 5.04
N SER A 195 6.21 -27.08 5.88
CA SER A 195 7.47 -27.31 6.60
C SER A 195 7.36 -28.26 7.82
N GLY A 196 6.16 -28.79 8.10
CA GLY A 196 5.94 -29.75 9.17
C GLY A 196 5.87 -29.15 10.58
N ASN A 197 5.75 -27.84 10.71
CA ASN A 197 5.61 -27.15 12.02
C ASN A 197 4.15 -27.16 12.52
N PHE A 198 3.49 -28.31 12.56
CA PHE A 198 2.05 -28.43 12.80
C PHE A 198 1.55 -27.78 14.08
N ALA A 199 2.30 -27.89 15.21
CA ALA A 199 1.88 -27.27 16.46
C ALA A 199 1.87 -25.73 16.37
N VAL A 200 2.87 -25.13 15.68
CA VAL A 200 2.92 -23.70 15.42
C VAL A 200 1.85 -23.30 14.40
N PHE A 201 1.63 -24.13 13.36
CA PHE A 201 0.57 -23.91 12.37
C PHE A 201 -0.81 -23.84 13.02
N LEU A 202 -1.20 -24.83 13.84
CA LEU A 202 -2.51 -24.84 14.48
C LEU A 202 -2.72 -23.66 15.44
N GLY A 203 -1.69 -23.32 16.23
CA GLY A 203 -1.75 -22.15 17.11
C GLY A 203 -1.84 -20.83 16.32
N THR A 204 -1.05 -20.70 15.24
CA THR A 204 -1.11 -19.54 14.34
C THR A 204 -2.47 -19.41 13.67
N LEU A 205 -3.02 -20.52 13.15
CA LEU A 205 -4.34 -20.54 12.53
C LEU A 205 -5.42 -20.09 13.51
N LEU A 206 -5.41 -20.62 14.74
CA LEU A 206 -6.36 -20.26 15.79
C LEU A 206 -6.29 -18.74 16.09
N VAL A 207 -5.10 -18.19 16.34
CA VAL A 207 -4.92 -16.76 16.60
C VAL A 207 -5.38 -15.94 15.40
N SER A 208 -4.98 -16.33 14.18
CA SER A 208 -5.38 -15.64 12.95
C SER A 208 -6.90 -15.59 12.78
N VAL A 209 -7.59 -16.70 13.00
CA VAL A 209 -9.06 -16.77 12.89
C VAL A 209 -9.72 -15.87 13.93
N LEU A 210 -9.27 -15.94 15.20
CA LEU A 210 -9.84 -15.15 16.29
C LEU A 210 -9.75 -13.63 16.05
N ILE A 211 -8.65 -13.16 15.47
CA ILE A 211 -8.48 -11.72 15.21
C ILE A 211 -9.01 -11.28 13.84
N PHE A 212 -9.19 -12.21 12.89
CA PHE A 212 -9.69 -11.91 11.55
C PHE A 212 -11.21 -11.79 11.51
N LEU A 213 -11.92 -12.73 12.12
CA LEU A 213 -13.38 -12.84 12.03
C LEU A 213 -14.15 -11.59 12.49
N PRO A 214 -13.77 -10.86 13.57
CA PRO A 214 -14.52 -9.69 14.01
C PRO A 214 -14.70 -8.63 12.93
N PHE A 215 -13.70 -8.45 12.06
CA PHE A 215 -13.67 -7.39 11.05
C PHE A 215 -13.97 -7.88 9.62
N ASN A 216 -14.09 -9.20 9.42
CA ASN A 216 -14.17 -9.78 8.06
C ASN A 216 -15.32 -10.80 7.94
N LYS A 217 -16.43 -10.58 8.62
CA LYS A 217 -17.60 -11.49 8.61
C LYS A 217 -18.28 -11.56 7.23
N GLU A 218 -18.21 -10.48 6.46
CA GLU A 218 -18.85 -10.35 5.15
C GLU A 218 -17.83 -10.50 3.99
N ALA A 219 -16.66 -11.05 4.26
CA ALA A 219 -15.62 -11.21 3.24
C ALA A 219 -16.11 -12.15 2.13
N VAL A 220 -16.44 -11.57 1.00
CA VAL A 220 -16.72 -12.28 -0.26
C VAL A 220 -15.38 -12.63 -0.91
N SER A 221 -15.36 -13.59 -1.84
CA SER A 221 -14.17 -13.99 -2.58
C SER A 221 -13.34 -12.78 -3.06
N ILE A 222 -12.18 -12.58 -2.44
CA ILE A 222 -11.27 -11.47 -2.72
C ILE A 222 -10.52 -11.71 -4.04
N PHE A 223 -10.33 -12.98 -4.44
CA PHE A 223 -9.54 -13.36 -5.59
C PHE A 223 -10.40 -13.85 -6.75
N THR A 224 -10.03 -13.40 -7.95
CA THR A 224 -10.60 -13.85 -9.22
C THR A 224 -9.53 -14.65 -9.96
N TRP A 225 -9.92 -15.78 -10.58
CA TRP A 225 -9.06 -16.57 -11.43
C TRP A 225 -8.78 -15.79 -12.72
N GLN A 226 -7.54 -15.34 -12.90
CA GLN A 226 -7.06 -14.61 -14.06
C GLN A 226 -5.61 -14.99 -14.35
N PRO A 227 -5.37 -16.18 -14.92
CA PRO A 227 -4.03 -16.71 -15.10
C PRO A 227 -3.20 -15.85 -16.04
N PHE A 228 -1.94 -15.65 -15.65
CA PHE A 228 -0.91 -14.93 -16.40
C PHE A 228 -1.16 -13.44 -16.65
N TRP A 229 -2.09 -12.84 -15.93
CA TRP A 229 -2.43 -11.42 -16.05
C TRP A 229 -1.20 -10.51 -15.97
N TYR A 230 -0.30 -10.76 -15.02
CA TYR A 230 0.91 -9.97 -14.87
C TYR A 230 1.90 -10.11 -16.02
N LEU A 231 1.93 -11.24 -16.72
CA LEU A 231 2.78 -11.42 -17.88
C LEU A 231 2.23 -10.63 -19.08
N GLU A 232 0.91 -10.69 -19.29
CA GLU A 232 0.23 -9.97 -20.37
C GLU A 232 0.39 -8.45 -20.20
N THR A 233 0.06 -7.94 -19.01
CA THR A 233 0.14 -6.51 -18.71
C THR A 233 1.57 -5.97 -18.61
N MET A 234 2.53 -6.79 -18.17
CA MET A 234 3.94 -6.43 -18.24
C MET A 234 4.40 -6.15 -19.66
N MET A 235 3.88 -6.91 -20.65
CA MET A 235 4.25 -6.73 -22.05
C MET A 235 3.55 -5.54 -22.70
N SER A 236 2.25 -5.29 -22.37
CA SER A 236 1.40 -4.34 -23.09
C SER A 236 1.41 -2.91 -22.50
N TYR A 237 1.62 -2.73 -21.20
CA TYR A 237 1.47 -1.41 -20.59
C TYR A 237 2.63 -0.48 -20.93
N SER A 238 2.30 0.77 -21.28
CA SER A 238 3.25 1.79 -21.67
C SER A 238 4.25 2.18 -20.56
N ASP A 239 3.84 2.02 -19.31
CA ASP A 239 4.69 2.22 -18.13
C ASP A 239 5.45 0.95 -17.69
N ARG A 240 5.38 -0.12 -18.49
CA ARG A 240 6.11 -1.39 -18.33
C ARG A 240 7.02 -1.62 -19.52
N LEU A 241 7.04 -2.83 -20.08
CA LEU A 241 7.92 -3.14 -21.23
C LEU A 241 7.49 -2.48 -22.53
N ASP A 242 6.19 -2.17 -22.69
CA ASP A 242 5.61 -1.58 -23.89
C ASP A 242 5.96 -2.37 -25.17
N TRP A 243 5.88 -3.70 -25.09
CA TRP A 243 6.24 -4.60 -26.18
C TRP A 243 4.99 -5.18 -26.84
N GLU A 244 4.25 -4.30 -27.49
CA GLU A 244 2.93 -4.59 -28.07
C GLU A 244 2.97 -5.77 -29.05
N ARG A 245 4.02 -5.90 -29.89
CA ARG A 245 4.16 -7.02 -30.82
C ARG A 245 4.21 -8.38 -30.11
N PHE A 246 4.90 -8.45 -28.98
CA PHE A 246 5.00 -9.69 -28.21
C PHE A 246 3.70 -9.99 -27.48
N TYR A 247 3.06 -8.97 -26.90
CA TYR A 247 1.73 -9.08 -26.30
C TYR A 247 0.69 -9.58 -27.29
N SER A 248 0.62 -8.99 -28.51
CA SER A 248 -0.29 -9.42 -29.57
C SER A 248 -0.04 -10.86 -30.01
N ALA A 249 1.22 -11.31 -30.06
CA ALA A 249 1.55 -12.70 -30.33
C ALA A 249 1.05 -13.64 -29.22
N MET A 250 1.28 -13.29 -27.95
CA MET A 250 0.81 -14.07 -26.79
C MET A 250 -0.71 -14.27 -26.84
N THR A 251 -1.46 -13.17 -27.00
CA THR A 251 -2.93 -13.19 -27.02
C THR A 251 -3.48 -13.91 -28.24
N THR A 252 -2.89 -13.72 -29.44
CA THR A 252 -3.26 -14.44 -30.66
C THR A 252 -3.07 -15.94 -30.50
N TYR A 253 -1.95 -16.39 -29.93
CA TYR A 253 -1.71 -17.82 -29.69
C TYR A 253 -2.68 -18.42 -28.67
N LYS A 254 -3.02 -17.67 -27.64
CA LYS A 254 -4.01 -18.06 -26.63
C LYS A 254 -5.40 -18.19 -27.24
N MET A 255 -5.87 -17.17 -27.95
CA MET A 255 -7.20 -17.16 -28.59
C MET A 255 -7.32 -18.15 -29.76
N GLY A 256 -6.25 -18.31 -30.52
CA GLY A 256 -6.18 -19.25 -31.65
C GLY A 256 -5.89 -20.70 -31.25
N HIS A 257 -5.89 -21.03 -29.94
CA HIS A 257 -5.59 -22.36 -29.40
C HIS A 257 -4.27 -22.96 -29.91
N MET A 258 -3.29 -22.10 -30.21
CA MET A 258 -1.96 -22.52 -30.66
C MET A 258 -1.08 -22.91 -29.47
N TRP A 259 -1.44 -23.99 -28.78
CA TRP A 259 -0.91 -24.34 -27.45
C TRP A 259 0.63 -24.34 -27.36
N LEU A 260 1.33 -24.94 -28.34
CA LEU A 260 2.79 -25.01 -28.32
C LEU A 260 3.41 -23.60 -28.41
N LYS A 261 2.94 -22.76 -29.32
CA LYS A 261 3.41 -21.37 -29.47
C LYS A 261 3.03 -20.52 -28.24
N GLY A 262 1.83 -20.74 -27.70
CA GLY A 262 1.36 -20.10 -26.46
C GLY A 262 2.26 -20.43 -25.28
N VAL A 263 2.48 -21.71 -24.99
CA VAL A 263 3.36 -22.15 -23.88
C VAL A 263 4.75 -21.56 -24.03
N LEU A 264 5.32 -21.54 -25.24
CA LEU A 264 6.64 -20.95 -25.47
C LEU A 264 6.64 -19.43 -25.21
N ALA A 265 5.64 -18.70 -25.72
CA ALA A 265 5.55 -17.25 -25.57
C ALA A 265 5.35 -16.86 -24.08
N TYR A 266 4.40 -17.51 -23.37
CA TYR A 266 4.20 -17.27 -21.94
C TYR A 266 5.40 -17.74 -21.10
N GLY A 267 6.08 -18.81 -21.49
CA GLY A 267 7.32 -19.25 -20.85
C GLY A 267 8.44 -18.23 -20.98
N ILE A 268 8.63 -17.63 -22.14
CA ILE A 268 9.59 -16.53 -22.36
C ILE A 268 9.20 -15.31 -21.51
N ALA A 269 7.92 -14.91 -21.54
CA ALA A 269 7.42 -13.82 -20.72
C ALA A 269 7.67 -14.06 -19.22
N PHE A 270 7.46 -15.29 -18.75
CA PHE A 270 7.72 -15.67 -17.35
C PHE A 270 9.21 -15.59 -17.00
N VAL A 271 10.09 -16.06 -17.88
CA VAL A 271 11.55 -15.94 -17.67
C VAL A 271 11.98 -14.47 -17.58
N ILE A 272 11.46 -13.63 -18.50
CA ILE A 272 11.70 -12.17 -18.47
C ILE A 272 11.20 -11.58 -17.14
N PHE A 273 9.99 -11.94 -16.72
CA PHE A 273 9.40 -11.50 -15.47
C PHE A 273 10.28 -11.88 -14.25
N ILE A 274 10.68 -13.14 -14.15
CA ILE A 274 11.49 -13.62 -13.02
C ILE A 274 12.87 -12.95 -13.01
N ILE A 275 13.61 -13.02 -14.12
CA ILE A 275 14.98 -12.47 -14.18
C ILE A 275 14.96 -10.95 -14.03
N GLY A 276 14.02 -10.28 -14.69
CA GLY A 276 13.89 -8.83 -14.63
C GLY A 276 13.64 -8.31 -13.20
N ASN A 277 12.68 -8.91 -12.48
CA ASN A 277 12.41 -8.56 -11.09
C ASN A 277 13.56 -8.92 -10.15
N MET A 278 14.20 -10.06 -10.36
CA MET A 278 15.28 -10.53 -9.47
C MET A 278 16.53 -9.65 -9.54
N GLY A 279 16.85 -9.12 -10.73
CA GLY A 279 18.10 -8.41 -10.89
C GLY A 279 19.29 -9.28 -10.44
N LEU A 280 20.19 -8.73 -9.65
CA LEU A 280 21.36 -9.47 -9.13
C LEU A 280 20.99 -10.60 -8.16
N ARG A 281 19.78 -10.63 -7.63
CA ARG A 281 19.30 -11.77 -6.81
C ARG A 281 19.33 -13.10 -7.57
N PHE A 282 19.35 -13.04 -8.90
CA PHE A 282 19.47 -14.21 -9.77
C PHE A 282 20.65 -15.11 -9.40
N PHE A 283 21.75 -14.57 -8.90
CA PHE A 283 22.87 -15.36 -8.40
C PHE A 283 22.47 -16.34 -7.28
N GLY A 284 21.38 -16.06 -6.57
CA GLY A 284 20.83 -16.96 -5.55
C GLY A 284 20.45 -18.34 -6.05
N PHE A 285 20.19 -18.52 -7.35
CA PHE A 285 19.95 -19.85 -7.91
C PHE A 285 21.12 -20.81 -7.76
N TYR A 286 22.34 -20.29 -7.71
CA TYR A 286 23.53 -21.12 -7.47
C TYR A 286 23.50 -21.84 -6.11
N PHE A 287 22.73 -21.32 -5.14
CA PHE A 287 22.51 -22.00 -3.87
C PHE A 287 21.97 -23.42 -4.09
N PHE A 288 21.02 -23.60 -4.98
CA PHE A 288 20.34 -24.88 -5.22
C PHE A 288 21.18 -25.89 -6.01
N LEU A 289 22.29 -25.45 -6.62
CA LEU A 289 23.23 -26.34 -7.28
C LEU A 289 24.15 -27.08 -6.29
N LYS A 290 24.22 -26.59 -5.05
CA LYS A 290 24.97 -27.27 -3.97
C LYS A 290 24.05 -28.16 -3.15
N LYS A 291 24.61 -29.24 -2.64
CA LYS A 291 23.88 -30.11 -1.70
C LYS A 291 23.68 -29.37 -0.37
N HIS A 292 22.46 -29.19 0.03
CA HIS A 292 22.08 -28.65 1.33
C HIS A 292 21.26 -29.66 2.10
N LYS A 293 21.38 -29.61 3.43
CA LYS A 293 20.46 -30.34 4.29
C LYS A 293 19.08 -29.69 4.20
N HIS A 294 18.08 -30.48 3.84
CA HIS A 294 16.68 -30.00 3.83
C HIS A 294 16.19 -29.93 5.28
N ASP A 295 16.31 -28.76 5.87
CA ASP A 295 15.71 -28.45 7.17
C ASP A 295 14.36 -27.75 7.03
N SER A 296 13.60 -27.73 8.11
CA SER A 296 12.25 -27.14 8.15
C SER A 296 12.24 -25.66 7.77
N LEU A 297 13.32 -24.90 8.08
CA LEU A 297 13.41 -23.48 7.73
C LEU A 297 13.62 -23.28 6.23
N LEU A 298 14.46 -24.10 5.59
CA LEU A 298 14.64 -24.05 4.14
C LEU A 298 13.32 -24.37 3.43
N ILE A 299 12.60 -25.42 3.87
CA ILE A 299 11.30 -25.78 3.31
C ILE A 299 10.30 -24.62 3.49
N PHE A 300 10.27 -23.99 4.67
CA PHE A 300 9.41 -22.84 4.94
C PHE A 300 9.69 -21.68 3.96
N ILE A 301 10.96 -21.28 3.81
CA ILE A 301 11.36 -20.19 2.92
C ILE A 301 11.01 -20.52 1.46
N LEU A 302 11.29 -21.75 1.00
CA LEU A 302 10.96 -22.17 -0.36
C LEU A 302 9.45 -22.18 -0.61
N THR A 303 8.66 -22.58 0.38
CA THR A 303 7.20 -22.56 0.26
C THR A 303 6.69 -21.13 0.11
N ILE A 304 7.19 -20.18 0.91
CA ILE A 304 6.84 -18.75 0.72
C ILE A 304 7.20 -18.29 -0.68
N ILE A 305 8.42 -18.56 -1.16
CA ILE A 305 8.88 -18.17 -2.50
C ILE A 305 7.96 -18.71 -3.58
N LEU A 306 7.63 -20.01 -3.52
CA LEU A 306 6.76 -20.65 -4.52
C LEU A 306 5.34 -20.10 -4.47
N MET A 307 4.72 -20.01 -3.29
CA MET A 307 3.38 -19.47 -3.13
C MET A 307 3.30 -17.99 -3.55
N ALA A 308 4.32 -17.20 -3.21
CA ALA A 308 4.39 -15.79 -3.55
C ALA A 308 4.51 -15.51 -5.05
N VAL A 309 4.94 -16.50 -5.85
CA VAL A 309 4.93 -16.44 -7.32
C VAL A 309 3.67 -17.07 -7.89
N ILE A 310 3.28 -18.26 -7.41
CA ILE A 310 2.17 -19.03 -7.99
C ILE A 310 0.84 -18.34 -7.74
N ILE A 311 0.55 -17.88 -6.51
CA ILE A 311 -0.75 -17.27 -6.19
C ILE A 311 -1.06 -16.09 -7.13
N PRO A 312 -0.23 -15.02 -7.21
CA PRO A 312 -0.53 -13.89 -8.07
C PRO A 312 -0.42 -14.19 -9.56
N MET A 313 0.28 -15.26 -9.95
CA MET A 313 0.35 -15.66 -11.36
C MET A 313 -0.98 -16.22 -11.88
N PHE A 314 -1.81 -16.77 -11.00
CA PHE A 314 -3.10 -17.36 -11.37
C PHE A 314 -4.31 -16.58 -10.86
N PHE A 315 -4.14 -15.77 -9.83
CA PHE A 315 -5.23 -15.04 -9.20
C PHE A 315 -4.91 -13.57 -9.08
N VAL A 316 -5.93 -12.73 -9.22
CA VAL A 316 -5.85 -11.28 -8.98
C VAL A 316 -6.91 -10.85 -7.98
N GLN A 317 -6.66 -9.78 -7.25
CA GLN A 317 -7.62 -9.21 -6.32
C GLN A 317 -8.74 -8.52 -7.11
N LYS A 318 -9.97 -8.84 -6.77
CA LYS A 318 -11.16 -8.21 -7.36
C LYS A 318 -11.16 -6.71 -7.02
N GLY A 319 -11.46 -5.88 -8.02
CA GLY A 319 -11.52 -4.42 -7.87
C GLY A 319 -10.18 -3.70 -7.92
N THR A 320 -9.10 -4.31 -7.42
CA THR A 320 -7.76 -3.70 -7.40
C THR A 320 -6.68 -4.75 -7.71
N PRO A 321 -6.55 -5.16 -8.99
CA PRO A 321 -5.62 -6.22 -9.40
C PRO A 321 -4.17 -5.99 -8.96
N TRP A 322 -3.72 -4.73 -8.96
CA TRP A 322 -2.37 -4.30 -8.56
C TRP A 322 -1.99 -4.73 -7.15
N ASN A 323 -2.92 -4.81 -6.21
CA ASN A 323 -2.63 -5.21 -4.84
C ASN A 323 -2.04 -6.62 -4.75
N THR A 324 -2.38 -7.50 -5.69
CA THR A 324 -1.86 -8.88 -5.71
C THR A 324 -0.35 -8.94 -5.99
N ILE A 325 0.23 -7.88 -6.59
CA ILE A 325 1.68 -7.79 -6.81
C ILE A 325 2.48 -7.87 -5.50
N GLN A 326 1.87 -7.51 -4.38
CA GLN A 326 2.53 -7.50 -3.08
C GLN A 326 2.97 -8.90 -2.62
N PHE A 327 2.41 -9.97 -3.17
CA PHE A 327 2.94 -11.32 -2.99
C PHE A 327 4.38 -11.44 -3.51
N PHE A 328 4.67 -10.87 -4.68
CA PHE A 328 6.01 -10.93 -5.28
C PHE A 328 7.09 -10.24 -4.43
N TYR A 329 6.73 -9.30 -3.56
CA TYR A 329 7.68 -8.66 -2.65
C TYR A 329 8.27 -9.67 -1.65
N TYR A 330 7.46 -10.64 -1.17
CA TYR A 330 7.95 -11.70 -0.28
C TYR A 330 8.87 -12.67 -1.02
N TYR A 331 8.55 -13.02 -2.27
CA TYR A 331 9.45 -13.81 -3.11
C TYR A 331 10.82 -13.13 -3.23
N LEU A 332 10.87 -11.85 -3.59
CA LEU A 332 12.13 -11.11 -3.77
C LEU A 332 12.89 -10.94 -2.45
N PHE A 333 12.18 -10.70 -1.34
CA PHE A 333 12.77 -10.58 -0.01
C PHE A 333 13.49 -11.88 0.40
N PHE A 334 12.79 -13.00 0.34
CA PHE A 334 13.38 -14.28 0.76
C PHE A 334 14.45 -14.79 -0.21
N PHE A 335 14.30 -14.50 -1.50
CA PHE A 335 15.32 -14.85 -2.48
C PHE A 335 16.62 -14.02 -2.31
N SER A 336 16.53 -12.81 -1.78
CA SER A 336 17.68 -11.99 -1.38
C SER A 336 18.60 -12.71 -0.38
N ILE A 337 18.03 -13.52 0.50
CA ILE A 337 18.79 -14.32 1.47
C ILE A 337 19.71 -15.30 0.75
N PHE A 338 19.19 -16.05 -0.23
CA PHE A 338 20.00 -17.00 -1.01
C PHE A 338 21.07 -16.30 -1.84
N ALA A 339 20.75 -15.17 -2.45
CA ALA A 339 21.72 -14.35 -3.19
C ALA A 339 22.86 -13.88 -2.29
N GLY A 340 22.55 -13.45 -1.07
CA GLY A 340 23.56 -13.06 -0.09
C GLY A 340 24.45 -14.21 0.36
N ILE A 341 23.86 -15.37 0.65
CA ILE A 341 24.61 -16.58 1.02
C ILE A 341 25.60 -16.96 -0.10
N VAL A 342 25.14 -17.00 -1.35
CA VAL A 342 25.99 -17.32 -2.51
C VAL A 342 27.09 -16.28 -2.71
N THR A 343 26.76 -14.99 -2.58
CA THR A 343 27.75 -13.91 -2.71
C THR A 343 28.84 -14.01 -1.64
N SER A 344 28.51 -14.48 -0.43
CA SER A 344 29.50 -14.67 0.62
C SER A 344 30.63 -15.67 0.22
N TRP A 345 30.32 -16.63 -0.66
CA TRP A 345 31.25 -17.63 -1.17
C TRP A 345 32.09 -17.16 -2.35
N SER A 346 31.76 -16.02 -2.92
CA SER A 346 32.43 -15.47 -4.12
C SER A 346 33.77 -14.82 -3.78
N THR A 347 34.59 -14.59 -4.82
CA THR A 347 35.85 -13.86 -4.71
C THR A 347 35.61 -12.38 -4.39
N THR A 348 36.62 -11.69 -3.88
CA THR A 348 36.56 -10.26 -3.55
C THR A 348 36.18 -9.41 -4.77
N LEU A 349 36.71 -9.72 -5.95
CA LEU A 349 36.39 -8.98 -7.18
C LEU A 349 34.89 -9.10 -7.52
N VAL A 350 34.32 -10.30 -7.46
CA VAL A 350 32.89 -10.54 -7.71
C VAL A 350 32.03 -9.78 -6.70
N LYS A 351 32.43 -9.76 -5.43
CA LYS A 351 31.74 -8.99 -4.37
C LYS A 351 31.73 -7.49 -4.66
N ILE A 352 32.86 -6.93 -5.09
CA ILE A 352 32.94 -5.51 -5.46
C ILE A 352 32.01 -5.19 -6.64
N ILE A 353 32.01 -6.03 -7.67
CA ILE A 353 31.13 -5.86 -8.84
C ILE A 353 29.65 -5.88 -8.39
N ILE A 354 29.28 -6.86 -7.56
CA ILE A 354 27.91 -6.97 -7.03
C ILE A 354 27.53 -5.72 -6.22
N ILE A 355 28.40 -5.21 -5.35
CA ILE A 355 28.12 -3.98 -4.58
C ILE A 355 27.82 -2.81 -5.54
N ILE A 356 28.68 -2.59 -6.54
CA ILE A 356 28.53 -1.47 -7.49
C ILE A 356 27.17 -1.56 -8.20
N PHE A 357 26.85 -2.71 -8.78
CA PHE A 357 25.60 -2.87 -9.54
C PHE A 357 24.36 -2.88 -8.64
N ALA A 358 24.42 -3.45 -7.43
CA ALA A 358 23.31 -3.46 -6.50
C ALA A 358 22.98 -2.05 -5.98
N ILE A 359 24.02 -1.27 -5.60
CA ILE A 359 23.84 0.12 -5.17
C ILE A 359 23.34 0.97 -6.34
N PHE A 360 23.90 0.81 -7.54
CA PHE A 360 23.45 1.51 -8.73
C PHE A 360 21.97 1.24 -9.03
N GLY A 361 21.55 -0.05 -9.09
CA GLY A 361 20.17 -0.40 -9.36
C GLY A 361 19.20 0.10 -8.28
N THR A 362 19.60 0.08 -7.00
CA THR A 362 18.80 0.64 -5.92
C THR A 362 18.69 2.16 -6.01
N TRP A 363 19.78 2.83 -6.37
CA TRP A 363 19.80 4.29 -6.55
C TRP A 363 18.88 4.73 -7.70
N THR A 364 18.89 4.03 -8.84
CA THR A 364 17.99 4.34 -9.97
C THR A 364 16.52 4.20 -9.57
N THR A 365 16.20 3.19 -8.77
CA THR A 365 14.85 2.98 -8.21
C THR A 365 14.46 4.12 -7.25
N LEU A 366 15.37 4.54 -6.36
CA LEU A 366 15.13 5.66 -5.44
C LEU A 366 14.91 6.98 -6.17
N GLN A 367 15.60 7.23 -7.28
CA GLN A 367 15.38 8.44 -8.09
C GLN A 367 13.94 8.50 -8.64
N HIS A 368 13.37 7.36 -9.04
CA HIS A 368 11.99 7.30 -9.49
C HIS A 368 10.99 7.68 -8.38
N TYR A 369 11.21 7.17 -7.16
CA TYR A 369 10.31 7.43 -6.02
C TYR A 369 10.56 8.76 -5.30
N LEU A 370 11.70 9.40 -5.52
CA LEU A 370 12.10 10.63 -4.86
C LEU A 370 12.42 11.75 -5.87
N PRO A 371 11.51 12.03 -6.83
CA PRO A 371 11.72 13.15 -7.74
C PRO A 371 11.84 14.46 -6.94
N PRO A 372 12.43 15.53 -7.51
CA PRO A 372 12.59 16.82 -6.84
C PRO A 372 11.26 17.39 -6.33
N MET A 373 10.20 17.25 -7.11
CA MET A 373 8.85 17.72 -6.80
C MET A 373 7.96 16.55 -6.35
N PRO A 374 7.08 16.75 -5.35
CA PRO A 374 6.09 15.74 -5.00
C PRO A 374 5.04 15.58 -6.09
N GLN A 375 4.36 14.44 -6.13
CA GLN A 375 3.26 14.22 -7.06
C GLN A 375 1.99 14.93 -6.61
N ALA A 376 1.77 15.05 -5.29
CA ALA A 376 0.60 15.69 -4.71
C ALA A 376 1.00 16.68 -3.61
N LYS A 377 0.12 17.66 -3.36
CA LYS A 377 0.26 18.63 -2.27
C LYS A 377 -1.07 19.01 -1.65
N ILE A 378 -1.03 19.39 -0.37
CA ILE A 378 -2.04 20.21 0.29
C ILE A 378 -1.40 21.59 0.47
N THR A 379 -2.07 22.64 0.00
CA THR A 379 -1.53 24.00 0.11
C THR A 379 -1.58 24.50 1.56
N THR A 380 -0.86 25.58 1.82
CA THR A 380 -0.86 26.20 3.17
C THR A 380 -2.26 26.68 3.55
N GLU A 381 -2.96 27.29 2.62
CA GLU A 381 -4.31 27.81 2.82
C GLU A 381 -5.33 26.68 3.04
N GLU A 382 -5.23 25.60 2.27
CA GLU A 382 -6.08 24.43 2.44
C GLU A 382 -5.81 23.74 3.78
N LEU A 383 -4.54 23.61 4.17
CA LEU A 383 -4.14 23.05 5.46
C LEU A 383 -4.64 23.91 6.65
N GLU A 384 -4.66 25.23 6.49
CA GLU A 384 -5.24 26.13 7.49
C GLU A 384 -6.73 25.87 7.70
N ALA A 385 -7.49 25.70 6.59
CA ALA A 385 -8.91 25.37 6.65
C ALA A 385 -9.18 24.01 7.31
N LEU A 386 -8.39 22.99 6.95
CA LEU A 386 -8.49 21.65 7.56
C LEU A 386 -8.20 21.70 9.06
N ARG A 387 -7.17 22.44 9.48
CA ARG A 387 -6.83 22.63 10.91
C ARG A 387 -7.87 23.44 11.65
N PHE A 388 -8.50 24.42 11.00
CA PHE A 388 -9.63 25.12 11.59
C PHE A 388 -10.77 24.15 11.88
N LEU A 389 -11.12 23.31 10.90
CA LEU A 389 -12.18 22.32 11.03
C LEU A 389 -11.85 21.22 12.06
N GLU A 390 -10.58 20.81 12.15
CA GLU A 390 -10.11 19.87 13.20
C GLU A 390 -10.49 20.34 14.61
N ARG A 391 -10.38 21.66 14.89
CA ARG A 391 -10.65 22.24 16.21
C ARG A 391 -12.14 22.39 16.54
N GLN A 392 -13.01 22.26 15.54
CA GLN A 392 -14.45 22.30 15.73
C GLN A 392 -14.95 21.02 16.41
N THR A 393 -16.14 21.07 16.99
CA THR A 393 -16.81 19.89 17.60
C THR A 393 -16.93 18.74 16.60
N GLN A 394 -17.07 17.51 17.09
CA GLN A 394 -17.24 16.35 16.22
C GLN A 394 -18.55 16.46 15.39
N GLY A 395 -18.49 15.95 14.18
CA GLY A 395 -19.61 15.95 13.24
C GLY A 395 -19.18 15.40 11.89
N ILE A 396 -20.14 14.95 11.08
CA ILE A 396 -19.88 14.44 9.74
C ILE A 396 -19.56 15.61 8.81
N VAL A 397 -18.49 15.45 8.04
CA VAL A 397 -18.05 16.43 7.04
C VAL A 397 -18.49 15.98 5.66
N PHE A 398 -19.13 16.88 4.93
CA PHE A 398 -19.34 16.73 3.48
C PHE A 398 -18.22 17.44 2.73
N THR A 399 -17.67 16.78 1.71
CA THR A 399 -16.75 17.38 0.75
C THR A 399 -17.12 16.98 -0.67
N TYR A 400 -16.53 17.60 -1.69
CA TYR A 400 -16.77 17.22 -3.07
C TYR A 400 -16.33 15.78 -3.34
N PRO A 401 -17.19 14.95 -3.98
CA PRO A 401 -16.76 13.66 -4.49
C PRO A 401 -15.61 13.81 -5.49
N PHE A 402 -14.72 12.82 -5.51
CA PHE A 402 -13.57 12.83 -6.42
C PHE A 402 -14.00 12.94 -7.89
N ASP A 403 -13.37 13.88 -8.60
CA ASP A 403 -13.59 14.13 -10.03
C ASP A 403 -12.39 13.63 -10.86
N SER A 404 -12.59 12.52 -11.57
CA SER A 404 -11.56 11.90 -12.42
C SER A 404 -11.17 12.78 -13.63
N ASN A 405 -12.04 13.68 -14.08
CA ASN A 405 -11.71 14.58 -15.20
C ASN A 405 -10.74 15.67 -14.73
N LYS A 406 -11.01 16.28 -13.57
CA LYS A 406 -10.06 17.22 -12.95
C LYS A 406 -8.72 16.59 -12.64
N ALA A 407 -8.72 15.34 -12.18
CA ALA A 407 -7.48 14.59 -11.95
C ALA A 407 -6.67 14.39 -13.24
N LYS A 408 -7.34 14.12 -14.36
CA LYS A 408 -6.67 14.01 -15.68
C LYS A 408 -6.11 15.35 -16.15
N GLU A 409 -6.85 16.44 -15.99
CA GLU A 409 -6.38 17.80 -16.33
C GLU A 409 -5.14 18.19 -15.52
N ALA A 410 -5.10 17.82 -14.24
CA ALA A 410 -3.99 18.12 -13.34
C ALA A 410 -2.73 17.29 -13.61
N LEU A 411 -2.81 16.19 -14.36
CA LEU A 411 -1.72 15.22 -14.55
C LEU A 411 -0.42 15.84 -15.07
N GLY A 412 -0.53 16.85 -15.94
CA GLY A 412 0.62 17.55 -16.54
C GLY A 412 1.31 18.56 -15.63
N ASN A 413 0.74 18.89 -14.46
CA ASN A 413 1.20 20.01 -13.62
C ASN A 413 1.49 19.59 -12.17
N PRO A 414 2.51 18.76 -11.90
CA PRO A 414 2.91 18.44 -10.54
C PRO A 414 3.58 19.65 -9.84
N PRO A 415 3.40 19.80 -8.51
CA PRO A 415 2.59 18.97 -7.63
C PRO A 415 1.10 19.26 -7.75
N ARG A 416 0.31 18.22 -8.02
CA ARG A 416 -1.14 18.32 -8.14
C ARG A 416 -1.79 18.63 -6.79
N PRO A 417 -2.83 19.48 -6.73
CA PRO A 417 -3.66 19.55 -5.53
C PRO A 417 -4.16 18.16 -5.14
N ILE A 418 -4.24 17.86 -3.84
CA ILE A 418 -4.56 16.51 -3.36
C ILE A 418 -5.95 16.05 -3.85
N TYR A 419 -6.93 16.92 -3.89
CA TYR A 419 -8.28 16.64 -4.40
C TYR A 419 -8.33 16.32 -5.92
N ALA A 420 -7.28 16.68 -6.66
CA ALA A 420 -7.10 16.40 -8.09
C ALA A 420 -5.95 15.40 -8.35
N TYR A 421 -5.46 14.73 -7.30
CA TYR A 421 -4.44 13.71 -7.43
C TYR A 421 -5.05 12.31 -7.58
N ASP A 422 -5.84 11.91 -6.61
CA ASP A 422 -6.55 10.64 -6.55
C ASP A 422 -7.74 10.77 -5.58
N SER A 423 -8.60 9.75 -5.53
CA SER A 423 -9.62 9.66 -4.48
C SER A 423 -8.94 9.29 -3.16
N THR A 424 -8.80 10.24 -2.24
CA THR A 424 -8.01 10.11 -1.01
C THR A 424 -8.81 10.45 0.23
N ALA A 425 -8.37 10.00 1.39
CA ALA A 425 -8.96 10.23 2.71
C ALA A 425 -8.47 11.53 3.38
N TYR A 426 -8.10 12.57 2.62
CA TYR A 426 -7.33 13.69 3.18
C TYR A 426 -8.14 14.59 4.11
N VAL A 427 -9.42 14.80 3.83
CA VAL A 427 -10.27 15.61 4.71
C VAL A 427 -10.43 14.88 6.05
N SER A 428 -10.74 13.59 6.03
CA SER A 428 -10.81 12.79 7.26
C SER A 428 -9.50 12.77 8.04
N ALA A 429 -8.37 12.56 7.34
CA ALA A 429 -7.04 12.49 7.95
C ALA A 429 -6.66 13.77 8.71
N TYR A 430 -6.91 14.94 8.10
CA TYR A 430 -6.46 16.23 8.64
C TYR A 430 -7.50 16.99 9.44
N THR A 431 -8.78 16.62 9.36
CA THR A 431 -9.82 17.15 10.24
C THR A 431 -10.11 16.27 11.44
N LYS A 432 -9.64 15.02 11.43
CA LYS A 432 -9.94 14.00 12.45
C LYS A 432 -11.44 13.79 12.65
N LYS A 433 -12.22 13.91 11.56
CA LYS A 433 -13.67 13.73 11.54
C LYS A 433 -14.06 12.68 10.53
N ASP A 434 -15.22 12.09 10.75
CA ASP A 434 -15.80 11.17 9.77
C ASP A 434 -16.35 11.98 8.59
N VAL A 435 -16.05 11.52 7.37
CA VAL A 435 -16.46 12.18 6.12
C VAL A 435 -17.57 11.39 5.47
N PHE A 436 -18.53 12.09 4.88
CA PHE A 436 -19.66 11.48 4.20
C PHE A 436 -19.22 10.51 3.09
N LEU A 437 -18.28 10.95 2.24
CA LEU A 437 -17.70 10.13 1.18
C LEU A 437 -16.31 10.64 0.80
N GLU A 438 -15.29 9.81 0.99
CA GLU A 438 -13.93 9.95 0.46
C GLU A 438 -13.38 8.57 0.08
N ASP A 439 -12.21 8.53 -0.54
CA ASP A 439 -11.40 7.32 -0.79
C ASP A 439 -12.19 6.15 -1.41
N GLU A 440 -12.73 6.39 -2.60
CA GLU A 440 -13.52 5.41 -3.37
C GLU A 440 -12.75 4.09 -3.60
N VAL A 441 -11.42 4.14 -3.66
CA VAL A 441 -10.57 2.97 -3.90
C VAL A 441 -10.61 2.02 -2.71
N ASN A 442 -10.37 2.53 -1.49
CA ASN A 442 -10.42 1.69 -0.30
C ASN A 442 -11.86 1.25 0.03
N LEU A 443 -12.86 2.09 -0.23
CA LEU A 443 -14.27 1.69 -0.11
C LEU A 443 -14.62 0.53 -1.04
N ASN A 444 -14.13 0.55 -2.27
CA ASN A 444 -14.32 -0.56 -3.22
C ASN A 444 -13.63 -1.85 -2.76
N ILE A 445 -12.41 -1.76 -2.18
CA ILE A 445 -11.69 -2.89 -1.58
C ILE A 445 -12.48 -3.50 -0.41
N MET A 446 -13.06 -2.66 0.43
CA MET A 446 -13.85 -3.07 1.59
C MET A 446 -15.26 -3.56 1.22
N GLY A 447 -15.71 -3.35 -0.01
CA GLY A 447 -17.01 -3.80 -0.51
C GLY A 447 -18.19 -2.92 -0.09
N PHE A 448 -17.97 -1.60 0.07
CA PHE A 448 -19.05 -0.64 0.29
C PHE A 448 -19.67 -0.19 -1.03
N ASP A 449 -20.98 0.10 -1.00
CA ASP A 449 -21.69 0.74 -2.13
C ASP A 449 -21.47 2.26 -2.09
N TRP A 450 -20.28 2.68 -2.46
CA TRP A 450 -19.93 4.08 -2.52
C TRP A 450 -20.55 4.81 -3.73
N GLN A 451 -20.92 4.07 -4.80
CA GLN A 451 -21.49 4.63 -6.01
C GLN A 451 -22.85 5.27 -5.76
N THR A 452 -23.72 4.59 -5.01
CA THR A 452 -25.02 5.13 -4.60
C THR A 452 -24.85 6.42 -3.79
N ARG A 453 -23.92 6.41 -2.82
CA ARG A 453 -23.62 7.60 -2.01
C ARG A 453 -23.04 8.75 -2.85
N LYS A 454 -22.14 8.45 -3.80
CA LYS A 454 -21.61 9.43 -4.75
C LYS A 454 -22.70 10.06 -5.60
N THR A 455 -23.64 9.26 -6.10
CA THR A 455 -24.79 9.75 -6.86
C THR A 455 -25.64 10.71 -6.04
N GLY A 456 -25.92 10.36 -4.77
CA GLY A 456 -26.63 11.26 -3.84
C GLY A 456 -25.88 12.57 -3.60
N ALA A 457 -24.56 12.52 -3.41
CA ALA A 457 -23.72 13.71 -3.27
C ALA A 457 -23.74 14.60 -4.52
N LEU A 458 -23.65 14.02 -5.71
CA LEU A 458 -23.71 14.76 -6.98
C LEU A 458 -25.08 15.40 -7.20
N LEU A 459 -26.17 14.70 -6.85
CA LEU A 459 -27.52 15.25 -6.90
C LEU A 459 -27.69 16.43 -5.93
N PHE A 460 -27.15 16.32 -4.71
CA PHE A 460 -27.14 17.43 -3.75
C PHE A 460 -26.40 18.64 -4.29
N ILE A 461 -25.25 18.45 -4.93
CA ILE A 461 -24.46 19.55 -5.50
C ILE A 461 -25.12 20.20 -6.73
N SER A 462 -25.81 19.42 -7.56
CA SER A 462 -26.36 19.88 -8.84
C SER A 462 -27.82 20.36 -8.75
N ASN A 463 -28.53 20.05 -7.67
CA ASN A 463 -29.97 20.36 -7.55
C ASN A 463 -30.19 21.60 -6.68
N LEU A 464 -30.86 22.62 -7.25
CA LEU A 464 -31.19 23.87 -6.57
C LEU A 464 -32.45 23.79 -5.68
N ASP A 465 -32.97 22.59 -5.40
CA ASP A 465 -34.14 22.37 -4.53
C ASP A 465 -33.70 22.43 -3.06
N ILE A 466 -34.05 23.51 -2.39
CA ILE A 466 -33.69 23.80 -1.00
C ILE A 466 -34.22 22.73 -0.03
N GLU A 467 -35.46 22.29 -0.21
CA GLU A 467 -36.04 21.25 0.68
C GLU A 467 -35.33 19.92 0.55
N LYS A 468 -35.01 19.50 -0.68
CA LYS A 468 -34.20 18.30 -0.91
C LYS A 468 -32.79 18.44 -0.34
N GLY A 469 -32.19 19.63 -0.46
CA GLY A 469 -30.89 19.92 0.13
C GLY A 469 -30.91 19.80 1.66
N LYS A 470 -31.89 20.40 2.33
CA LYS A 470 -32.07 20.27 3.79
C LYS A 470 -32.27 18.83 4.24
N ASN A 471 -33.12 18.09 3.51
CA ASN A 471 -33.35 16.68 3.81
C ASN A 471 -32.08 15.85 3.65
N PHE A 472 -31.30 16.09 2.58
CA PHE A 472 -30.02 15.43 2.38
C PHE A 472 -29.04 15.66 3.55
N LEU A 473 -28.89 16.91 3.98
CA LEU A 473 -28.03 17.26 5.12
C LEU A 473 -28.50 16.57 6.41
N LYS A 474 -29.79 16.62 6.68
CA LYS A 474 -30.40 16.05 7.88
C LYS A 474 -30.31 14.51 7.90
N ASP A 475 -30.73 13.85 6.83
CA ASP A 475 -30.81 12.40 6.74
C ASP A 475 -29.43 11.74 6.82
N ASN A 476 -28.40 12.44 6.32
CA ASN A 476 -27.02 11.99 6.39
C ASN A 476 -26.24 12.57 7.59
N GLN A 477 -26.91 13.29 8.50
CA GLN A 477 -26.32 13.90 9.70
C GLN A 477 -25.09 14.78 9.39
N ILE A 478 -25.05 15.43 8.22
CA ILE A 478 -23.94 16.28 7.79
C ILE A 478 -23.98 17.56 8.61
N ARG A 479 -22.91 17.79 9.38
CA ARG A 479 -22.74 18.99 10.19
C ARG A 479 -21.91 20.06 9.48
N TYR A 480 -20.85 19.64 8.79
CA TYR A 480 -19.93 20.58 8.14
C TYR A 480 -19.85 20.32 6.64
N LEU A 481 -19.75 21.41 5.89
CA LEU A 481 -19.42 21.38 4.47
C LEU A 481 -18.02 21.98 4.31
N TYR A 482 -17.05 21.16 3.91
CA TYR A 482 -15.70 21.58 3.56
C TYR A 482 -15.55 21.64 2.05
N LEU A 483 -15.38 22.84 1.49
CA LEU A 483 -15.45 23.09 0.06
C LEU A 483 -14.20 23.80 -0.44
N VAL A 484 -13.44 23.15 -1.30
CA VAL A 484 -12.30 23.74 -1.99
C VAL A 484 -12.81 24.49 -3.23
N LYS A 485 -12.51 25.79 -3.32
CA LYS A 485 -13.06 26.70 -4.34
C LYS A 485 -12.78 26.27 -5.79
N ASN A 486 -11.63 25.64 -6.02
CA ASN A 486 -11.21 25.17 -7.34
C ASN A 486 -11.58 23.71 -7.64
N ALA A 487 -12.14 22.97 -6.67
CA ALA A 487 -12.48 21.57 -6.85
C ALA A 487 -13.78 21.36 -7.65
N SER A 488 -14.73 22.30 -7.60
CA SER A 488 -15.97 22.26 -8.40
C SER A 488 -16.43 23.65 -8.76
N SER A 489 -16.79 23.86 -10.02
CA SER A 489 -17.36 25.13 -10.50
C SER A 489 -18.85 25.26 -10.16
N LEU A 490 -19.58 24.14 -10.07
CA LEU A 490 -21.05 24.13 -9.94
C LEU A 490 -21.52 24.50 -8.52
N PHE A 491 -20.87 24.04 -7.49
CA PHE A 491 -21.34 24.20 -6.12
C PHE A 491 -21.06 25.59 -5.52
N GLY A 492 -20.04 26.29 -6.02
CA GLY A 492 -19.73 27.65 -5.58
C GLY A 492 -20.83 28.67 -5.96
N GLU A 493 -21.56 28.46 -7.06
CA GLU A 493 -22.69 29.27 -7.46
C GLU A 493 -23.98 28.92 -6.70
N TYR A 494 -24.21 27.62 -6.45
CA TYR A 494 -25.34 27.14 -5.67
C TYR A 494 -25.34 27.70 -4.24
N LEU A 495 -24.20 27.63 -3.54
CA LEU A 495 -24.07 28.16 -2.18
C LEU A 495 -24.16 29.69 -2.09
N LYS A 496 -23.69 30.39 -3.09
CA LYS A 496 -23.87 31.86 -3.15
C LYS A 496 -25.33 32.27 -3.21
N LEU A 497 -26.18 31.41 -3.77
CA LEU A 497 -27.60 31.69 -3.98
C LEU A 497 -28.51 31.17 -2.86
N GLY A 498 -28.06 30.22 -1.99
CA GLY A 498 -28.96 29.55 -1.09
C GLY A 498 -28.36 29.03 0.22
N ALA A 499 -27.15 29.44 0.61
CA ALA A 499 -26.54 28.93 1.86
C ALA A 499 -27.41 29.24 3.09
N ASP A 500 -27.89 30.45 3.22
CA ASP A 500 -28.79 30.89 4.31
C ASP A 500 -30.13 30.14 4.27
N ASP A 501 -30.69 29.93 3.10
CA ASP A 501 -31.93 29.18 2.90
C ASP A 501 -31.79 27.70 3.26
N LEU A 502 -30.58 27.11 3.07
CA LEU A 502 -30.27 25.77 3.51
C LEU A 502 -30.02 25.67 5.03
N GLY A 503 -29.90 26.81 5.72
CA GLY A 503 -29.54 26.86 7.14
C GLY A 503 -28.05 26.62 7.37
N LEU A 504 -27.21 27.01 6.42
CA LEU A 504 -25.75 26.88 6.50
C LEU A 504 -25.14 28.22 6.91
N GLU A 505 -24.41 28.20 8.03
CA GLU A 505 -23.63 29.34 8.52
C GLU A 505 -22.17 29.22 8.04
N LYS A 506 -21.65 30.28 7.43
CA LYS A 506 -20.25 30.33 7.03
C LYS A 506 -19.37 30.58 8.24
N ILE A 507 -18.60 29.59 8.69
CA ILE A 507 -17.74 29.66 9.86
C ILE A 507 -16.26 29.90 9.53
N PHE A 508 -15.85 29.68 8.27
CA PHE A 508 -14.48 29.94 7.82
C PHE A 508 -14.43 30.19 6.31
N GLU A 509 -13.55 31.10 5.91
CA GLU A 509 -13.22 31.31 4.50
C GLU A 509 -11.80 31.84 4.35
N ASN A 510 -11.06 31.28 3.40
CA ASN A 510 -9.80 31.84 2.90
C ASN A 510 -9.73 31.79 1.37
N LYS A 511 -8.53 31.99 0.81
CA LYS A 511 -8.36 32.03 -0.67
C LYS A 511 -8.76 30.72 -1.36
N GLU A 512 -8.58 29.56 -0.72
CA GLU A 512 -8.76 28.24 -1.34
C GLU A 512 -9.96 27.47 -0.84
N ALA A 513 -10.41 27.68 0.41
CA ALA A 513 -11.48 26.89 1.00
C ALA A 513 -12.54 27.74 1.70
N ILE A 514 -13.76 27.22 1.74
CA ILE A 514 -14.88 27.73 2.52
C ILE A 514 -15.40 26.58 3.39
N ILE A 515 -15.75 26.90 4.66
CA ILE A 515 -16.40 25.94 5.56
C ILE A 515 -17.72 26.53 6.04
N TYR A 516 -18.76 25.71 5.89
CA TYR A 516 -20.08 26.01 6.45
C TYR A 516 -20.39 25.00 7.57
N GLU A 517 -21.13 25.46 8.57
CA GLU A 517 -21.76 24.64 9.59
C GLU A 517 -23.28 24.64 9.38
N TYR A 518 -23.91 23.46 9.46
CA TYR A 518 -25.36 23.34 9.42
C TYR A 518 -25.92 23.60 10.83
N ALA A 519 -26.64 24.71 10.97
CA ALA A 519 -27.04 25.32 12.25
C ALA A 519 -28.23 24.61 12.96
N LYS A 520 -28.66 23.41 12.56
CA LYS A 520 -29.72 22.70 13.28
C LYS A 520 -29.18 21.92 14.46
N ASP A 521 -29.88 22.06 15.61
CA ASP A 521 -29.69 21.25 16.81
C ASP A 521 -29.66 19.74 16.45
N PHE A 522 -28.47 19.20 16.28
CA PHE A 522 -28.27 17.77 16.47
C PHE A 522 -28.38 17.53 17.97
N GLY A 523 -29.65 17.32 18.44
CA GLY A 523 -29.97 17.10 19.84
C GLY A 523 -28.98 16.12 20.43
N GLY A 524 -28.22 16.59 21.43
CA GLY A 524 -27.33 15.74 22.19
C GLY A 524 -28.16 14.64 22.87
N ASN A 525 -27.79 13.41 22.62
CA ASN A 525 -28.02 12.26 23.48
C ASN A 525 -26.67 11.78 24.00
#